data_a15d0e7711612e3875f00fc54ae0bab9
#
_entry.id   a15d0e7711612e3875f00fc54ae0bab9
#
_cell.length_a   1.000
_cell.length_b   1.000
_cell.length_c   1.000
_cell.angle_alpha   90.00
_cell.angle_beta   90.00
_cell.angle_gamma   90.00
#
_symmetry.space_group_name_H-M   'P 1'
#
loop_
_entity.id
_entity.type
_entity.pdbx_description
1 polymer ?
#
loop_
_entity_poly.entity_id
_entity_poly.type
_entity_poly.pdbx_seq_one_letter_code
_entity_poly.pdbx_strand_id
1 'polypeptide(L)'
;MTQPDLLGTPEFERAGVAILRGFALTDDMALVAAIDAIVANAPFRHMTVPGGGRMSVAMTNAGIGWVADTKGYRYDRTDPLSGQPWPDMPSIFVDLARRAAHEAGFNFAPDGCLINRYEPGAKMGLHQDINEGDYSAPIVSVSLGLPATFQFGGLKRNDPVEKIALHHGDVVVWGGPARKSFHGVLTLKAGHHAIGGHRYNLTFRKVSPP
;
A
#
# COMPACT_ATOMS: atom_id res chain seq x y z
N MET A 1 -16.92 -22.66 -17.83
CA MET A 1 -18.15 -21.90 -17.48
C MET A 1 -18.17 -21.77 -15.98
N THR A 2 -17.73 -20.64 -15.45
CA THR A 2 -17.77 -20.31 -14.03
C THR A 2 -19.15 -19.77 -13.71
N GLN A 3 -19.83 -20.42 -12.77
CA GLN A 3 -21.16 -20.03 -12.29
C GLN A 3 -21.05 -18.67 -11.60
N PRO A 4 -21.88 -17.66 -11.90
CA PRO A 4 -21.88 -16.41 -11.18
C PRO A 4 -22.36 -16.64 -9.74
N ASP A 5 -21.65 -16.04 -8.79
CA ASP A 5 -22.01 -16.02 -7.38
C ASP A 5 -23.32 -15.26 -7.19
N LEU A 6 -24.42 -16.00 -6.96
CA LEU A 6 -25.78 -15.48 -6.85
C LEU A 6 -26.09 -14.82 -5.49
N LEU A 7 -25.10 -14.68 -4.62
CA LEU A 7 -25.20 -14.01 -3.31
C LEU A 7 -24.16 -12.90 -3.18
N GLY A 8 -23.94 -12.12 -4.23
CA GLY A 8 -22.98 -11.03 -4.23
C GLY A 8 -23.20 -10.09 -3.06
N THR A 9 -22.29 -10.10 -2.07
CA THR A 9 -22.10 -8.95 -1.19
C THR A 9 -21.98 -7.72 -2.09
N PRO A 10 -22.72 -6.63 -1.82
CA PRO A 10 -22.63 -5.44 -2.66
C PRO A 10 -21.16 -5.03 -2.77
N GLU A 11 -20.67 -4.99 -4.02
CA GLU A 11 -19.31 -4.58 -4.31
C GLU A 11 -19.14 -3.15 -3.78
N PHE A 12 -18.03 -2.89 -3.09
CA PHE A 12 -17.77 -1.57 -2.52
C PHE A 12 -17.74 -0.53 -3.65
N GLU A 13 -18.70 0.38 -3.65
CA GLU A 13 -18.79 1.47 -4.61
C GLU A 13 -18.60 2.83 -3.92
N ARG A 14 -17.57 3.55 -4.34
CA ARG A 14 -17.33 4.92 -3.90
C ARG A 14 -16.65 5.73 -4.99
N ALA A 15 -17.12 6.95 -5.23
CA ALA A 15 -16.52 7.86 -6.20
C ALA A 15 -15.02 8.05 -5.94
N GLY A 16 -14.21 7.83 -6.96
CA GLY A 16 -12.75 7.93 -6.88
C GLY A 16 -12.05 6.73 -6.25
N VAL A 17 -12.74 5.60 -6.04
CA VAL A 17 -12.15 4.35 -5.55
C VAL A 17 -12.44 3.21 -6.52
N ALA A 18 -11.44 2.39 -6.81
CA ALA A 18 -11.59 1.13 -7.54
C ALA A 18 -10.93 -0.02 -6.78
N ILE A 19 -11.57 -1.18 -6.77
CA ILE A 19 -11.02 -2.43 -6.24
C ILE A 19 -10.86 -3.38 -7.40
N LEU A 20 -9.62 -3.61 -7.80
CA LEU A 20 -9.25 -4.45 -8.93
C LEU A 20 -8.88 -5.85 -8.41
N ARG A 21 -9.84 -6.77 -8.46
CA ARG A 21 -9.69 -8.12 -7.91
C ARG A 21 -8.69 -8.95 -8.72
N GLY A 22 -7.69 -9.51 -8.04
CA GLY A 22 -6.68 -10.37 -8.64
C GLY A 22 -5.80 -9.70 -9.71
N PHE A 23 -5.82 -8.37 -9.80
CA PHE A 23 -5.16 -7.61 -10.87
C PHE A 23 -3.66 -7.87 -10.97
N ALA A 24 -3.01 -8.13 -9.84
CA ALA A 24 -1.56 -8.36 -9.77
C ALA A 24 -1.15 -9.84 -9.81
N LEU A 25 -2.10 -10.78 -10.02
CA LEU A 25 -1.80 -12.23 -9.97
C LEU A 25 -0.82 -12.68 -11.06
N THR A 26 -0.87 -12.08 -12.25
CA THR A 26 0.05 -12.41 -13.34
C THR A 26 1.49 -11.96 -13.08
N ASP A 27 1.67 -11.00 -12.18
CA ASP A 27 2.96 -10.38 -11.88
C ASP A 27 3.47 -10.78 -10.47
N ASP A 28 2.72 -11.55 -9.70
CA ASP A 28 2.91 -11.75 -8.26
C ASP A 28 4.33 -12.23 -7.88
N MET A 29 4.83 -13.27 -8.54
CA MET A 29 6.17 -13.82 -8.28
C MET A 29 7.28 -12.85 -8.68
N ALA A 30 7.09 -12.09 -9.78
CA ALA A 30 8.05 -11.08 -10.19
C ALA A 30 8.04 -9.87 -9.24
N LEU A 31 6.88 -9.51 -8.70
CA LEU A 31 6.76 -8.48 -7.66
C LEU A 31 7.46 -8.92 -6.35
N VAL A 32 7.30 -10.18 -5.94
CA VAL A 32 7.99 -10.72 -4.75
C VAL A 32 9.50 -10.72 -4.96
N ALA A 33 9.98 -11.18 -6.11
CA ALA A 33 11.41 -11.15 -6.43
C ALA A 33 11.98 -9.72 -6.43
N ALA A 34 11.20 -8.73 -6.90
CA ALA A 34 11.59 -7.32 -6.86
C ALA A 34 11.62 -6.78 -5.42
N ILE A 35 10.68 -7.20 -4.55
CA ILE A 35 10.73 -6.88 -3.11
C ILE A 35 12.01 -7.44 -2.49
N ASP A 36 12.35 -8.69 -2.76
CA ASP A 36 13.55 -9.34 -2.20
C ASP A 36 14.84 -8.61 -2.63
N ALA A 37 14.93 -8.18 -3.89
CA ALA A 37 16.05 -7.39 -4.39
C ALA A 37 16.18 -6.02 -3.69
N ILE A 38 15.05 -5.34 -3.41
CA ILE A 38 15.03 -4.09 -2.65
C ILE A 38 15.49 -4.34 -1.21
N VAL A 39 14.95 -5.37 -0.57
CA VAL A 39 15.23 -5.73 0.84
C VAL A 39 16.70 -6.11 1.07
N ALA A 40 17.36 -6.68 0.07
CA ALA A 40 18.80 -6.98 0.13
C ALA A 40 19.65 -5.70 0.33
N ASN A 41 19.20 -4.54 -0.15
CA ASN A 41 19.90 -3.26 -0.04
C ASN A 41 19.29 -2.33 1.02
N ALA A 42 17.98 -2.44 1.27
CA ALA A 42 17.25 -1.65 2.25
C ALA A 42 16.34 -2.59 3.08
N PRO A 43 16.88 -3.23 4.14
CA PRO A 43 16.16 -4.22 4.93
C PRO A 43 14.90 -3.67 5.60
N PHE A 44 13.88 -4.53 5.77
CA PHE A 44 12.68 -4.21 6.53
C PHE A 44 13.01 -3.79 7.95
N ARG A 45 12.35 -2.76 8.43
CA ARG A 45 12.45 -2.29 9.82
C ARG A 45 11.12 -1.78 10.35
N HIS A 46 10.95 -1.85 11.65
CA HIS A 46 9.84 -1.22 12.34
C HIS A 46 10.22 0.25 12.65
N MET A 47 9.52 1.17 12.03
CA MET A 47 9.74 2.60 12.28
C MET A 47 9.17 3.01 13.63
N THR A 48 9.68 4.12 14.17
CA THR A 48 9.24 4.71 15.44
C THR A 48 8.42 5.96 15.13
N VAL A 49 7.22 6.05 15.71
CA VAL A 49 6.41 7.27 15.58
C VAL A 49 6.94 8.39 16.50
N PRO A 50 6.64 9.67 16.23
CA PRO A 50 7.16 10.79 17.04
C PRO A 50 6.92 10.67 18.54
N GLY A 51 5.86 10.00 18.98
CA GLY A 51 5.58 9.69 20.38
C GLY A 51 6.38 8.53 21.00
N GLY A 52 7.38 7.98 20.29
CA GLY A 52 8.25 6.90 20.78
C GLY A 52 7.67 5.49 20.58
N GLY A 53 6.43 5.35 20.11
CA GLY A 53 5.83 4.04 19.82
C GLY A 53 6.46 3.36 18.60
N ARG A 54 6.67 2.05 18.68
CA ARG A 54 7.16 1.23 17.55
C ARG A 54 5.98 0.75 16.70
N MET A 55 6.05 0.94 15.40
CA MET A 55 5.04 0.44 14.46
C MET A 55 5.08 -1.09 14.40
N SER A 56 3.90 -1.74 14.38
CA SER A 56 3.81 -3.20 14.31
C SER A 56 4.09 -3.75 12.91
N VAL A 57 4.06 -2.90 11.90
CA VAL A 57 4.36 -3.25 10.50
C VAL A 57 5.83 -2.98 10.23
N ALA A 58 6.52 -3.93 9.63
CA ALA A 58 7.88 -3.72 9.14
C ALA A 58 7.83 -3.08 7.75
N MET A 59 8.71 -2.11 7.49
CA MET A 59 8.66 -1.27 6.29
C MET A 59 10.02 -1.11 5.64
N THR A 60 10.00 -0.94 4.33
CA THR A 60 11.11 -0.42 3.52
C THR A 60 10.54 0.41 2.37
N ASN A 61 11.41 0.99 1.53
CA ASN A 61 11.00 1.88 0.47
C ASN A 61 11.76 1.60 -0.84
N ALA A 62 11.17 2.04 -1.95
CA ALA A 62 11.83 2.21 -3.24
C ALA A 62 11.45 3.57 -3.83
N GLY A 63 12.39 4.23 -4.50
CA GLY A 63 12.23 5.61 -4.98
C GLY A 63 12.33 6.63 -3.85
N ILE A 64 11.39 7.57 -3.76
CA ILE A 64 11.33 8.54 -2.65
C ILE A 64 10.65 7.87 -1.46
N GLY A 65 11.40 7.64 -0.38
CA GLY A 65 10.95 6.85 0.76
C GLY A 65 10.16 7.64 1.79
N TRP A 66 9.09 7.04 2.31
CA TRP A 66 8.39 7.54 3.50
C TRP A 66 9.11 7.10 4.77
N VAL A 67 9.30 8.04 5.69
CA VAL A 67 10.05 7.83 6.94
C VAL A 67 9.24 8.33 8.12
N ALA A 68 9.23 7.54 9.20
CA ALA A 68 8.76 7.94 10.52
C ALA A 68 9.88 7.77 11.55
N ASP A 69 10.18 8.82 12.27
CA ASP A 69 11.12 8.81 13.39
C ASP A 69 10.73 9.89 14.43
N THR A 70 11.59 10.14 15.41
CA THR A 70 11.34 11.15 16.44
C THR A 70 11.21 12.58 15.90
N LYS A 71 11.66 12.84 14.66
CA LYS A 71 11.54 14.14 13.97
C LYS A 71 10.20 14.32 13.25
N GLY A 72 9.40 13.26 13.13
CA GLY A 72 8.09 13.31 12.47
C GLY A 72 7.95 12.33 11.29
N TYR A 73 6.95 12.63 10.48
CA TYR A 73 6.64 11.92 9.24
C TYR A 73 7.10 12.76 8.05
N ARG A 74 7.83 12.16 7.12
CA ARG A 74 8.31 12.86 5.93
C ARG A 74 8.63 11.90 4.80
N TYR A 75 8.81 12.45 3.63
CA TYR A 75 9.47 11.79 2.52
C TYR A 75 10.95 12.21 2.47
N ASP A 76 11.82 11.25 2.16
CA ASP A 76 13.25 11.46 2.06
C ASP A 76 13.81 10.60 0.91
N ARG A 77 14.73 11.14 0.13
CA ARG A 77 15.44 10.39 -0.92
C ARG A 77 16.51 9.47 -0.36
N THR A 78 16.93 9.74 0.87
CA THR A 78 17.98 9.03 1.58
C THR A 78 17.39 8.27 2.76
N ASP A 79 17.80 7.03 2.93
CA ASP A 79 17.47 6.27 4.12
C ASP A 79 18.24 6.85 5.34
N PRO A 80 17.54 7.39 6.35
CA PRO A 80 18.19 8.05 7.48
C PRO A 80 18.99 7.10 8.37
N LEU A 81 18.81 5.78 8.25
CA LEU A 81 19.59 4.79 9.01
C LEU A 81 20.92 4.45 8.32
N SER A 82 20.88 4.19 7.03
CA SER A 82 22.07 3.80 6.27
C SER A 82 22.83 5.00 5.71
N GLY A 83 22.18 6.15 5.57
CA GLY A 83 22.70 7.31 4.86
C GLY A 83 22.81 7.13 3.35
N GLN A 84 22.31 6.02 2.82
CA GLN A 84 22.32 5.70 1.38
C GLN A 84 20.98 6.09 0.73
N PRO A 85 20.95 6.38 -0.57
CA PRO A 85 19.71 6.50 -1.32
C PRO A 85 18.87 5.22 -1.16
N TRP A 86 17.53 5.38 -1.12
CA TRP A 86 16.65 4.23 -1.25
C TRP A 86 16.86 3.58 -2.62
N PRO A 87 16.69 2.24 -2.75
CA PRO A 87 16.73 1.56 -4.04
C PRO A 87 15.75 2.20 -5.04
N ASP A 88 16.12 2.22 -6.30
CA ASP A 88 15.22 2.65 -7.37
C ASP A 88 13.97 1.77 -7.42
N MET A 89 12.85 2.35 -7.88
CA MET A 89 11.65 1.56 -8.14
C MET A 89 11.87 0.65 -9.35
N PRO A 90 11.71 -0.68 -9.20
CA PRO A 90 11.77 -1.60 -10.35
C PRO A 90 10.71 -1.24 -11.40
N SER A 91 11.01 -1.46 -12.68
CA SER A 91 10.08 -1.17 -13.78
C SER A 91 8.74 -1.88 -13.61
N ILE A 92 8.75 -3.13 -13.14
CA ILE A 92 7.52 -3.90 -12.88
C ILE A 92 6.61 -3.21 -11.84
N PHE A 93 7.17 -2.51 -10.83
CA PHE A 93 6.41 -1.74 -9.85
C PHE A 93 5.72 -0.55 -10.52
N VAL A 94 6.48 0.21 -11.31
CA VAL A 94 5.98 1.38 -12.03
C VAL A 94 4.90 0.98 -13.04
N ASP A 95 5.13 -0.08 -13.79
CA ASP A 95 4.23 -0.56 -14.84
C ASP A 95 2.91 -1.07 -14.24
N LEU A 96 2.97 -1.87 -13.17
CA LEU A 96 1.77 -2.33 -12.47
C LEU A 96 0.95 -1.16 -11.91
N ALA A 97 1.62 -0.22 -11.22
CA ALA A 97 0.94 0.93 -10.63
C ALA A 97 0.27 1.82 -11.68
N ARG A 98 0.93 2.03 -12.84
CA ARG A 98 0.36 2.80 -13.96
C ARG A 98 -0.84 2.09 -14.59
N ARG A 99 -0.75 0.77 -14.83
CA ARG A 99 -1.87 -0.02 -15.39
C ARG A 99 -3.07 0.00 -14.44
N ALA A 100 -2.84 -0.21 -13.14
CA ALA A 100 -3.92 -0.20 -12.15
C ALA A 100 -4.58 1.18 -12.03
N ALA A 101 -3.80 2.25 -12.03
CA ALA A 101 -4.34 3.60 -12.02
C ALA A 101 -5.13 3.92 -13.29
N HIS A 102 -4.65 3.51 -14.46
CA HIS A 102 -5.34 3.69 -15.74
C HIS A 102 -6.70 2.96 -15.75
N GLU A 103 -6.75 1.72 -15.26
CA GLU A 103 -7.99 0.95 -15.13
C GLU A 103 -9.00 1.65 -14.21
N ALA A 104 -8.53 2.37 -13.21
CA ALA A 104 -9.34 3.18 -12.31
C ALA A 104 -9.65 4.60 -12.84
N GLY A 105 -9.26 4.93 -14.08
CA GLY A 105 -9.52 6.22 -14.72
C GLY A 105 -8.55 7.34 -14.34
N PHE A 106 -7.34 7.00 -13.84
CA PHE A 106 -6.34 8.00 -13.45
C PHE A 106 -5.07 7.91 -14.31
N ASN A 107 -4.48 9.07 -14.62
CA ASN A 107 -3.09 9.14 -15.05
C ASN A 107 -2.18 9.11 -13.84
N PHE A 108 -1.12 8.28 -13.87
CA PHE A 108 -0.25 8.10 -12.72
C PHE A 108 1.21 7.87 -13.11
N ALA A 109 2.09 8.63 -12.49
CA ALA A 109 3.55 8.47 -12.60
C ALA A 109 4.13 8.44 -11.19
N PRO A 110 4.09 7.28 -10.49
CA PRO A 110 4.60 7.14 -9.14
C PRO A 110 6.11 7.39 -9.10
N ASP A 111 6.57 8.00 -8.01
CA ASP A 111 8.00 8.20 -7.74
C ASP A 111 8.41 7.72 -6.34
N GLY A 112 7.48 7.14 -5.58
CA GLY A 112 7.73 6.49 -4.30
C GLY A 112 6.83 5.28 -4.10
N CYS A 113 7.41 4.23 -3.51
CA CYS A 113 6.71 3.02 -3.07
C CYS A 113 7.10 2.70 -1.63
N LEU A 114 6.12 2.76 -0.72
CA LEU A 114 6.27 2.22 0.62
C LEU A 114 5.91 0.73 0.59
N ILE A 115 6.85 -0.11 0.98
CA ILE A 115 6.70 -1.56 1.05
C ILE A 115 6.48 -1.96 2.51
N ASN A 116 5.28 -2.43 2.81
CA ASN A 116 4.87 -2.86 4.14
C ASN A 116 4.88 -4.39 4.22
N ARG A 117 5.50 -4.96 5.26
CA ARG A 117 5.40 -6.36 5.61
C ARG A 117 4.65 -6.52 6.92
N TYR A 118 3.48 -7.13 6.84
CA TYR A 118 2.63 -7.46 7.98
C TYR A 118 2.89 -8.90 8.40
N GLU A 119 3.34 -9.10 9.61
CA GLU A 119 3.30 -10.40 10.27
C GLU A 119 1.94 -10.59 10.97
N PRO A 120 1.52 -11.83 11.29
CA PRO A 120 0.35 -12.04 12.13
C PRO A 120 0.41 -11.22 13.42
N GLY A 121 -0.68 -10.53 13.75
CA GLY A 121 -0.74 -9.58 14.86
C GLY A 121 -0.44 -8.12 14.48
N ALA A 122 0.20 -7.86 13.34
CA ALA A 122 0.44 -6.49 12.87
C ALA A 122 -0.84 -5.83 12.37
N LYS A 123 -0.92 -4.50 12.53
CA LYS A 123 -2.04 -3.67 12.07
C LYS A 123 -1.57 -2.28 11.68
N MET A 124 -2.39 -1.58 10.89
CA MET A 124 -2.24 -0.16 10.61
C MET A 124 -3.51 0.57 11.01
N GLY A 125 -3.41 1.47 12.00
CA GLY A 125 -4.55 2.28 12.45
C GLY A 125 -5.08 3.19 11.34
N LEU A 126 -6.29 3.70 11.52
CA LEU A 126 -6.87 4.68 10.59
C LEU A 126 -5.99 5.93 10.51
N HIS A 127 -5.58 6.28 9.31
CA HIS A 127 -4.75 7.44 8.98
C HIS A 127 -5.11 7.99 7.60
N GLN A 128 -4.54 9.11 7.25
CA GLN A 128 -4.61 9.71 5.92
C GLN A 128 -3.19 9.83 5.36
N ASP A 129 -3.06 9.66 4.06
CA ASP A 129 -1.83 9.97 3.32
C ASP A 129 -1.89 11.43 2.88
N ILE A 130 -1.19 12.29 3.62
CA ILE A 130 -1.23 13.76 3.48
C ILE A 130 0.16 14.41 3.49
N ASN A 131 1.21 13.63 3.26
CA ASN A 131 2.58 14.14 3.23
C ASN A 131 3.15 14.26 1.80
N GLU A 132 2.36 13.89 0.78
CA GLU A 132 2.75 13.94 -0.62
C GLU A 132 2.70 15.37 -1.18
N GLY A 133 3.50 15.62 -2.23
CA GLY A 133 3.52 16.91 -2.93
C GLY A 133 2.40 17.09 -3.94
N ASP A 134 1.79 15.99 -4.42
CA ASP A 134 0.74 16.01 -5.45
C ASP A 134 -0.48 15.17 -5.04
N TYR A 135 -1.56 15.85 -4.64
CA TYR A 135 -2.83 15.21 -4.32
C TYR A 135 -3.76 15.02 -5.53
N SER A 136 -3.41 15.51 -6.71
CA SER A 136 -4.13 15.20 -7.94
C SER A 136 -3.90 13.76 -8.39
N ALA A 137 -2.74 13.20 -8.03
CA ALA A 137 -2.38 11.83 -8.30
C ALA A 137 -3.10 10.86 -7.33
N PRO A 138 -3.51 9.67 -7.82
CA PRO A 138 -4.09 8.64 -6.98
C PRO A 138 -3.03 7.97 -6.08
N ILE A 139 -3.52 7.12 -5.18
CA ILE A 139 -2.73 6.10 -4.50
C ILE A 139 -3.10 4.74 -5.10
N VAL A 140 -2.09 3.90 -5.34
CA VAL A 140 -2.27 2.51 -5.75
C VAL A 140 -1.70 1.61 -4.66
N SER A 141 -2.52 0.67 -4.17
CA SER A 141 -2.19 -0.22 -3.07
C SER A 141 -2.36 -1.68 -3.48
N VAL A 142 -1.27 -2.43 -3.57
CA VAL A 142 -1.22 -3.84 -3.99
C VAL A 142 -1.12 -4.74 -2.77
N SER A 143 -1.89 -5.82 -2.75
CA SER A 143 -1.88 -6.84 -1.68
C SER A 143 -1.29 -8.15 -2.18
N LEU A 144 -0.26 -8.67 -1.49
CA LEU A 144 0.35 -9.97 -1.80
C LEU A 144 0.44 -10.81 -0.52
N GLY A 145 0.13 -12.11 -0.61
CA GLY A 145 0.22 -13.05 0.51
C GLY A 145 -1.08 -13.19 1.30
N LEU A 146 -1.00 -13.18 2.62
CA LEU A 146 -2.15 -13.43 3.49
C LEU A 146 -3.28 -12.41 3.27
N PRO A 147 -4.55 -12.85 3.34
CA PRO A 147 -5.69 -11.94 3.24
C PRO A 147 -5.73 -10.97 4.43
N ALA A 148 -6.21 -9.76 4.18
CA ALA A 148 -6.34 -8.73 5.19
C ALA A 148 -7.68 -8.01 5.09
N THR A 149 -8.15 -7.44 6.20
CA THR A 149 -9.31 -6.54 6.20
C THR A 149 -8.81 -5.10 6.11
N PHE A 150 -9.04 -4.49 4.97
CA PHE A 150 -8.81 -3.08 4.73
C PHE A 150 -9.99 -2.26 5.26
N GLN A 151 -9.69 -1.19 5.96
CA GLN A 151 -10.66 -0.22 6.46
C GLN A 151 -10.62 1.01 5.56
N PHE A 152 -11.76 1.45 5.05
CA PHE A 152 -11.86 2.65 4.23
C PHE A 152 -12.98 3.54 4.73
N GLY A 153 -12.62 4.71 5.24
CA GLY A 153 -13.52 5.70 5.84
C GLY A 153 -13.75 6.89 4.92
N GLY A 154 -14.36 7.93 5.47
CA GLY A 154 -14.56 9.20 4.79
C GLY A 154 -13.38 10.16 4.95
N LEU A 155 -13.64 11.45 4.74
CA LEU A 155 -12.62 12.51 4.86
C LEU A 155 -12.40 12.98 6.29
N LYS A 156 -13.33 12.66 7.19
CA LYS A 156 -13.21 12.95 8.62
C LYS A 156 -12.96 11.65 9.39
N ARG A 157 -12.18 11.74 10.48
CA ARG A 157 -11.80 10.57 11.28
C ARG A 157 -12.98 9.79 11.87
N ASN A 158 -14.10 10.47 12.09
CA ASN A 158 -15.32 9.89 12.67
C ASN A 158 -16.37 9.49 11.62
N ASP A 159 -16.04 9.61 10.32
CA ASP A 159 -16.96 9.14 9.28
C ASP A 159 -17.08 7.60 9.34
N PRO A 160 -18.20 7.04 8.87
CA PRO A 160 -18.38 5.61 8.78
C PRO A 160 -17.22 4.93 8.04
N VAL A 161 -16.80 3.77 8.54
CA VAL A 161 -15.68 2.99 8.00
C VAL A 161 -16.23 1.68 7.45
N GLU A 162 -15.99 1.45 6.17
CA GLU A 162 -16.27 0.19 5.50
C GLU A 162 -15.10 -0.77 5.65
N LYS A 163 -15.42 -2.07 5.71
CA LYS A 163 -14.44 -3.16 5.83
C LYS A 163 -14.43 -3.95 4.54
N ILE A 164 -13.29 -3.98 3.88
CA ILE A 164 -13.09 -4.62 2.59
C ILE A 164 -12.11 -5.77 2.77
N ALA A 165 -12.52 -6.99 2.44
CA ALA A 165 -11.59 -8.11 2.39
C ALA A 165 -10.67 -7.95 1.17
N LEU A 166 -9.36 -7.95 1.38
CA LEU A 166 -8.35 -7.95 0.33
C LEU A 166 -7.61 -9.28 0.34
N HIS A 167 -7.45 -9.86 -0.84
CA HIS A 167 -6.76 -11.11 -1.07
C HIS A 167 -5.46 -10.89 -1.84
N HIS A 168 -4.70 -11.94 -1.99
CA HIS A 168 -3.51 -11.96 -2.82
C HIS A 168 -3.82 -11.54 -4.26
N GLY A 169 -3.05 -10.61 -4.79
CA GLY A 169 -3.23 -10.05 -6.13
C GLY A 169 -4.24 -8.90 -6.23
N ASP A 170 -5.02 -8.60 -5.18
CA ASP A 170 -5.96 -7.47 -5.20
C ASP A 170 -5.21 -6.13 -5.18
N VAL A 171 -5.73 -5.18 -5.95
CA VAL A 171 -5.23 -3.80 -6.00
C VAL A 171 -6.36 -2.83 -5.67
N VAL A 172 -6.12 -1.92 -4.75
CA VAL A 172 -7.02 -0.80 -4.46
C VAL A 172 -6.40 0.48 -5.01
N VAL A 173 -7.19 1.24 -5.77
CA VAL A 173 -6.80 2.56 -6.28
C VAL A 173 -7.77 3.58 -5.70
N TRP A 174 -7.25 4.70 -5.15
CA TRP A 174 -8.11 5.80 -4.74
C TRP A 174 -7.48 7.15 -5.03
N GLY A 175 -8.30 8.08 -5.52
CA GLY A 175 -7.90 9.41 -5.96
C GLY A 175 -9.07 10.38 -6.01
N GLY A 176 -8.86 11.58 -6.54
CA GLY A 176 -9.89 12.60 -6.67
C GLY A 176 -10.61 12.88 -5.35
N PRO A 177 -11.95 12.73 -5.29
CA PRO A 177 -12.71 13.01 -4.05
C PRO A 177 -12.35 12.10 -2.89
N ALA A 178 -11.82 10.90 -3.15
CA ALA A 178 -11.43 9.95 -2.12
C ALA A 178 -9.95 10.03 -1.71
N ARG A 179 -9.13 10.88 -2.36
CA ARG A 179 -7.67 10.91 -2.19
C ARG A 179 -7.21 11.03 -0.73
N LYS A 180 -7.93 11.78 0.07
CA LYS A 180 -7.65 12.04 1.48
C LYS A 180 -8.55 11.24 2.43
N SER A 181 -9.15 10.14 2.00
CA SER A 181 -9.96 9.29 2.86
C SER A 181 -9.12 8.62 3.95
N PHE A 182 -9.67 8.52 5.15
CA PHE A 182 -9.09 7.73 6.23
C PHE A 182 -9.12 6.26 5.84
N HIS A 183 -8.00 5.58 6.03
CA HIS A 183 -7.88 4.16 5.74
C HIS A 183 -6.93 3.47 6.72
N GLY A 184 -6.99 2.14 6.75
CA GLY A 184 -6.17 1.35 7.65
C GLY A 184 -6.29 -0.15 7.35
N VAL A 185 -5.58 -0.96 8.14
CA VAL A 185 -5.62 -2.42 8.04
C VAL A 185 -5.83 -2.99 9.43
N LEU A 186 -6.87 -3.81 9.60
CA LEU A 186 -7.11 -4.51 10.86
C LEU A 186 -5.99 -5.50 11.14
N THR A 187 -5.92 -5.96 12.39
CA THR A 187 -4.94 -6.95 12.83
C THR A 187 -4.93 -8.16 11.89
N LEU A 188 -3.75 -8.41 11.28
CA LEU A 188 -3.55 -9.54 10.38
C LEU A 188 -3.70 -10.85 11.16
N LYS A 189 -4.53 -11.74 10.64
CA LYS A 189 -4.71 -13.08 11.21
C LYS A 189 -3.60 -14.01 10.74
N ALA A 190 -3.25 -14.97 11.57
CA ALA A 190 -2.36 -16.05 11.16
C ALA A 190 -3.00 -16.89 10.03
N GLY A 191 -2.17 -17.36 9.13
CA GLY A 191 -2.58 -18.15 7.99
C GLY A 191 -1.37 -18.71 7.24
N HIS A 192 -1.63 -19.36 6.10
CA HIS A 192 -0.60 -19.88 5.22
C HIS A 192 -0.88 -19.40 3.79
N HIS A 193 0.19 -19.01 3.08
CA HIS A 193 0.16 -18.67 1.67
C HIS A 193 1.46 -19.15 1.02
N ALA A 194 1.44 -19.38 -0.31
CA ALA A 194 2.61 -19.87 -1.05
C ALA A 194 3.84 -18.95 -0.93
N ILE A 195 3.64 -17.62 -0.81
CA ILE A 195 4.74 -16.67 -0.63
C ILE A 195 5.16 -16.46 0.83
N GLY A 196 4.58 -17.21 1.79
CA GLY A 196 4.92 -17.15 3.20
C GLY A 196 3.74 -16.88 4.13
N GLY A 197 4.01 -16.89 5.45
CA GLY A 197 3.01 -16.65 6.50
C GLY A 197 2.79 -15.15 6.81
N HIS A 198 3.00 -14.26 5.85
CA HIS A 198 2.92 -12.81 6.00
C HIS A 198 2.15 -12.17 4.83
N ARG A 199 1.91 -10.86 4.92
CA ARG A 199 1.34 -10.06 3.84
C ARG A 199 2.31 -8.94 3.47
N TYR A 200 2.60 -8.80 2.17
CA TYR A 200 3.15 -7.57 1.64
C TYR A 200 2.04 -6.63 1.17
N ASN A 201 2.30 -5.34 1.32
CA ASN A 201 1.49 -4.30 0.71
C ASN A 201 2.43 -3.26 0.08
N LEU A 202 2.27 -3.04 -1.21
CA LEU A 202 2.98 -2.02 -1.95
C LEU A 202 2.07 -0.81 -2.10
N THR A 203 2.47 0.34 -1.54
CA THR A 203 1.71 1.57 -1.64
C THR A 203 2.47 2.59 -2.47
N PHE A 204 1.99 2.82 -3.70
CA PHE A 204 2.58 3.74 -4.67
C PHE A 204 1.99 5.12 -4.56
N ARG A 205 2.85 6.14 -4.63
CA ARG A 205 2.46 7.55 -4.50
C ARG A 205 3.25 8.43 -5.47
N LYS A 206 2.67 9.59 -5.80
CA LYS A 206 3.37 10.72 -6.41
C LYS A 206 3.80 11.65 -5.27
N VAL A 207 5.07 11.60 -4.93
CA VAL A 207 5.66 12.32 -3.80
C VAL A 207 6.15 13.70 -4.21
N SER A 208 6.79 13.79 -5.38
CA SER A 208 7.24 15.08 -5.92
C SER A 208 6.04 15.99 -6.26
N PRO A 209 6.18 17.29 -6.09
CA PRO A 209 5.19 18.24 -6.60
C PRO A 209 5.00 18.09 -8.11
N PRO A 210 3.86 18.59 -8.65
CA PRO A 210 3.54 18.56 -10.08
C PRO A 210 4.60 19.22 -10.94
#